data_c19b54192523b1de829960ddd599d552
#
_entry.id   c19b54192523b1de829960ddd599d552
#
_cell.length_a   1.000
_cell.length_b   1.000
_cell.length_c   1.000
_cell.angle_alpha   90.00
_cell.angle_beta   90.00
_cell.angle_gamma   90.00
#
_symmetry.space_group_name_H-M   'P 1'
#
loop_
_entity.id
_entity.type
_entity.pdbx_description
1 polymer ?
#
loop_
_entity_poly.entity_id
_entity_poly.type
_entity_poly.pdbx_seq_one_letter_code
_entity_poly.pdbx_strand_id
1 'polypeptide(L)'
;MNQPLLFEMIRSFTTLARTLNLSHAVAELNSTRQTVRRHISQLEEVKQTKLFTVANRQYLLTDAGRMALPEALEILARGNGWLTGQSGVINGLQYLWHEDASGWCHYQQQHPIARAFASNGDLLHSVIRAWSMAGGYIEDDAFKEVRPYCTVSRSVNGRWLFTEVGDLSSYVSWFGWKRARSSIGASLGEMPGGGGFGLLVNAAYAEVEATQSMRLDHVYTLFPRGDEGALSPICYERLLLGARYPDHSYAMISVVRRTYDVEIHGVTNDMLRLMPEEMLM
;
A
#
# COMPACT_ATOMS: atom_id res chain seq x y z
N MET A 1 -22.90 18.03 -13.16
CA MET A 1 -23.47 18.03 -11.80
C MET A 1 -22.47 18.71 -10.88
N ASN A 2 -22.88 19.76 -10.21
CA ASN A 2 -22.04 20.45 -9.23
C ASN A 2 -22.09 19.66 -7.93
N GLN A 3 -20.99 18.96 -7.54
CA GLN A 3 -20.92 18.19 -6.30
C GLN A 3 -19.88 18.82 -5.34
N PRO A 4 -20.21 19.96 -4.73
CA PRO A 4 -19.26 20.71 -3.89
C PRO A 4 -18.86 19.99 -2.60
N LEU A 5 -19.49 18.85 -2.27
CA LEU A 5 -19.31 18.13 -1.00
C LEU A 5 -18.69 16.72 -1.18
N LEU A 6 -18.04 16.43 -2.31
CA LEU A 6 -17.53 15.08 -2.60
C LEU A 6 -16.60 14.56 -1.48
N PHE A 7 -15.68 15.38 -1.00
CA PHE A 7 -14.74 14.99 0.05
C PHE A 7 -15.47 14.64 1.37
N GLU A 8 -16.44 15.44 1.77
CA GLU A 8 -17.25 15.18 2.97
C GLU A 8 -18.17 13.96 2.83
N MET A 9 -18.64 13.68 1.61
CA MET A 9 -19.40 12.46 1.33
C MET A 9 -18.53 11.22 1.51
N ILE A 10 -17.32 11.22 0.94
CA ILE A 10 -16.36 10.13 1.07
C ILE A 10 -15.94 9.96 2.53
N ARG A 11 -15.65 11.05 3.23
CA ARG A 11 -15.31 11.04 4.66
C ARG A 11 -16.45 10.46 5.52
N SER A 12 -17.69 10.82 5.23
CA SER A 12 -18.87 10.25 5.90
C SER A 12 -19.00 8.75 5.63
N PHE A 13 -18.76 8.31 4.40
CA PHE A 13 -18.80 6.90 4.01
C PHE A 13 -17.75 6.09 4.75
N THR A 14 -16.49 6.49 4.71
CA THR A 14 -15.37 5.75 5.31
C THR A 14 -15.48 5.70 6.84
N THR A 15 -15.90 6.81 7.47
CA THR A 15 -16.10 6.84 8.93
C THR A 15 -17.28 5.93 9.35
N LEU A 16 -18.40 5.96 8.63
CA LEU A 16 -19.52 5.06 8.93
C LEU A 16 -19.17 3.59 8.63
N ALA A 17 -18.39 3.32 7.60
CA ALA A 17 -17.93 1.97 7.27
C ALA A 17 -17.04 1.37 8.37
N ARG A 18 -16.23 2.18 9.02
CA ARG A 18 -15.35 1.76 10.12
C ARG A 18 -16.11 1.59 11.43
N THR A 19 -17.01 2.51 11.75
CA THR A 19 -17.74 2.49 13.04
C THR A 19 -18.96 1.57 13.03
N LEU A 20 -19.56 1.34 11.87
CA LEU A 20 -20.85 0.66 11.65
C LEU A 20 -21.98 1.17 12.58
N ASN A 21 -21.76 2.33 13.18
CA ASN A 21 -22.62 2.99 14.13
C ASN A 21 -22.77 4.48 13.80
N LEU A 22 -23.97 4.87 13.41
CA LEU A 22 -24.24 6.25 13.00
C LEU A 22 -23.95 7.28 14.11
N SER A 23 -24.19 6.95 15.38
CA SER A 23 -23.94 7.88 16.49
C SER A 23 -22.45 8.10 16.72
N HIS A 24 -21.64 7.03 16.63
CA HIS A 24 -20.19 7.13 16.71
C HIS A 24 -19.62 7.90 15.49
N ALA A 25 -20.09 7.60 14.28
CA ALA A 25 -19.68 8.33 13.09
C ALA A 25 -20.01 9.83 13.19
N VAL A 26 -21.18 10.18 13.67
CA VAL A 26 -21.61 11.58 13.87
C VAL A 26 -20.71 12.30 14.88
N ALA A 27 -20.40 11.67 16.00
CA ALA A 27 -19.51 12.25 17.02
C ALA A 27 -18.10 12.50 16.45
N GLU A 28 -17.54 11.52 15.75
CA GLU A 28 -16.20 11.62 15.17
C GLU A 28 -16.09 12.65 14.03
N LEU A 29 -17.14 12.73 13.21
CA LEU A 29 -17.23 13.71 12.13
C LEU A 29 -17.57 15.13 12.60
N ASN A 30 -17.87 15.30 13.88
CA ASN A 30 -18.42 16.55 14.43
C ASN A 30 -19.58 17.09 13.58
N SER A 31 -20.56 16.22 13.29
CA SER A 31 -21.62 16.46 12.33
C SER A 31 -23.00 16.11 12.91
N THR A 32 -24.05 16.04 12.09
CA THR A 32 -25.39 15.61 12.49
C THR A 32 -25.77 14.29 11.83
N ARG A 33 -26.70 13.54 12.45
CA ARG A 33 -27.25 12.31 11.85
C ARG A 33 -27.87 12.56 10.48
N GLN A 34 -28.54 13.69 10.31
CA GLN A 34 -29.18 14.08 9.05
C GLN A 34 -28.10 14.34 7.96
N THR A 35 -27.04 15.06 8.30
CA THR A 35 -25.96 15.37 7.38
C THR A 35 -25.24 14.10 6.92
N VAL A 36 -24.84 13.22 7.86
CA VAL A 36 -24.17 11.96 7.50
C VAL A 36 -25.06 11.09 6.61
N ARG A 37 -26.35 10.92 6.96
CA ARG A 37 -27.29 10.17 6.12
C ARG A 37 -27.44 10.78 4.73
N ARG A 38 -27.53 12.10 4.63
CA ARG A 38 -27.63 12.80 3.35
C ARG A 38 -26.37 12.54 2.49
N HIS A 39 -25.18 12.63 3.08
CA HIS A 39 -23.92 12.34 2.37
C HIS A 39 -23.90 10.91 1.84
N ILE A 40 -24.29 9.92 2.66
CA ILE A 40 -24.36 8.52 2.22
C ILE A 40 -25.38 8.36 1.09
N SER A 41 -26.60 8.91 1.24
CA SER A 41 -27.63 8.80 0.20
C SER A 41 -27.21 9.44 -1.12
N GLN A 42 -26.57 10.61 -1.09
CA GLN A 42 -26.07 11.28 -2.28
C GLN A 42 -24.94 10.46 -2.94
N LEU A 43 -24.03 9.87 -2.15
CA LEU A 43 -22.96 9.03 -2.68
C LEU A 43 -23.53 7.76 -3.35
N GLU A 44 -24.49 7.10 -2.70
CA GLU A 44 -25.20 5.94 -3.25
C GLU A 44 -26.00 6.27 -4.53
N GLU A 45 -26.62 7.44 -4.57
CA GLU A 45 -27.34 7.93 -5.75
C GLU A 45 -26.38 8.13 -6.94
N VAL A 46 -25.25 8.79 -6.70
CA VAL A 46 -24.23 9.01 -7.76
C VAL A 46 -23.62 7.70 -8.25
N LYS A 47 -23.29 6.78 -7.34
CA LYS A 47 -22.76 5.47 -7.67
C LYS A 47 -23.81 4.48 -8.19
N GLN A 48 -25.10 4.86 -8.18
CA GLN A 48 -26.24 4.01 -8.56
C GLN A 48 -26.23 2.65 -7.85
N THR A 49 -25.74 2.63 -6.61
CA THR A 49 -25.64 1.39 -5.83
C THR A 49 -25.70 1.67 -4.33
N LYS A 50 -26.21 0.70 -3.55
CA LYS A 50 -26.23 0.80 -2.10
C LYS A 50 -24.89 0.38 -1.51
N LEU A 51 -24.34 1.23 -0.65
CA LEU A 51 -23.09 0.97 0.08
C LEU A 51 -23.35 0.37 1.47
N PHE A 52 -24.53 0.65 2.02
CA PHE A 52 -24.94 0.11 3.32
C PHE A 52 -26.33 -0.53 3.24
N THR A 53 -26.53 -1.54 4.09
CA THR A 53 -27.83 -2.04 4.53
C THR A 53 -27.98 -1.77 6.02
N VAL A 54 -29.22 -1.73 6.50
CA VAL A 54 -29.53 -1.58 7.92
C VAL A 54 -30.31 -2.81 8.37
N ALA A 55 -29.71 -3.60 9.27
CA ALA A 55 -30.34 -4.75 9.89
C ALA A 55 -30.22 -4.61 11.41
N ASN A 56 -31.31 -4.88 12.15
CA ASN A 56 -31.34 -4.78 13.61
C ASN A 56 -30.82 -3.45 14.16
N ARG A 57 -31.11 -2.33 13.47
CA ARG A 57 -30.64 -0.98 13.80
C ARG A 57 -29.12 -0.77 13.66
N GLN A 58 -28.40 -1.72 13.05
CA GLN A 58 -26.97 -1.62 12.76
C GLN A 58 -26.73 -1.43 11.28
N TYR A 59 -25.72 -0.62 10.94
CA TYR A 59 -25.23 -0.48 9.57
C TYR A 59 -24.32 -1.65 9.23
N LEU A 60 -24.52 -2.21 8.05
CA LEU A 60 -23.68 -3.27 7.49
C LEU A 60 -23.26 -2.82 6.09
N LEU A 61 -21.99 -3.03 5.75
CA LEU A 61 -21.52 -2.80 4.37
C LEU A 61 -22.15 -3.83 3.44
N THR A 62 -22.63 -3.37 2.29
CA THR A 62 -22.95 -4.24 1.14
C THR A 62 -21.65 -4.75 0.49
N ASP A 63 -21.74 -5.68 -0.46
CA ASP A 63 -20.57 -6.08 -1.26
C ASP A 63 -19.99 -4.90 -2.03
N ALA A 64 -20.85 -4.07 -2.63
CA ALA A 64 -20.46 -2.84 -3.29
C ALA A 64 -19.78 -1.85 -2.31
N GLY A 65 -20.29 -1.74 -1.08
CA GLY A 65 -19.66 -0.93 -0.03
C GLY A 65 -18.28 -1.44 0.37
N ARG A 66 -18.11 -2.76 0.49
CA ARG A 66 -16.80 -3.39 0.77
C ARG A 66 -15.81 -3.14 -0.35
N MET A 67 -16.25 -3.23 -1.60
CA MET A 67 -15.39 -2.98 -2.77
C MET A 67 -15.01 -1.50 -2.92
N ALA A 68 -15.93 -0.58 -2.62
CA ALA A 68 -15.68 0.87 -2.73
C ALA A 68 -14.82 1.44 -1.58
N LEU A 69 -14.74 0.76 -0.43
CA LEU A 69 -14.09 1.29 0.76
C LEU A 69 -12.58 1.53 0.60
N PRO A 70 -11.79 0.62 0.02
CA PRO A 70 -10.34 0.84 -0.17
C PRO A 70 -10.05 2.06 -1.04
N GLU A 71 -10.74 2.22 -2.18
CA GLU A 71 -10.61 3.37 -3.08
C GLU A 71 -10.98 4.69 -2.37
N ALA A 72 -12.07 4.69 -1.61
CA ALA A 72 -12.52 5.86 -0.85
C ALA A 72 -11.50 6.29 0.21
N LEU A 73 -10.89 5.33 0.91
CA LEU A 73 -9.82 5.58 1.88
C LEU A 73 -8.57 6.15 1.21
N GLU A 74 -8.20 5.64 0.04
CA GLU A 74 -7.06 6.15 -0.74
C GLU A 74 -7.28 7.60 -1.19
N ILE A 75 -8.47 7.92 -1.74
CA ILE A 75 -8.81 9.29 -2.15
C ILE A 75 -8.68 10.25 -0.96
N LEU A 76 -9.18 9.87 0.22
CA LEU A 76 -9.04 10.69 1.43
C LEU A 76 -7.58 10.85 1.86
N ALA A 77 -6.82 9.78 1.88
CA ALA A 77 -5.41 9.80 2.27
C ALA A 77 -4.60 10.71 1.34
N ARG A 78 -4.79 10.59 0.02
CA ARG A 78 -4.15 11.46 -0.98
C ARG A 78 -4.59 12.92 -0.85
N GLY A 79 -5.88 13.17 -0.67
CA GLY A 79 -6.39 14.53 -0.46
C GLY A 79 -5.85 15.19 0.80
N ASN A 80 -5.80 14.47 1.90
CA ASN A 80 -5.20 14.96 3.14
C ASN A 80 -3.70 15.19 2.98
N GLY A 81 -2.97 14.25 2.39
CA GLY A 81 -1.55 14.38 2.13
C GLY A 81 -1.22 15.61 1.26
N TRP A 82 -2.04 15.88 0.24
CA TRP A 82 -1.91 17.09 -0.58
C TRP A 82 -2.15 18.37 0.24
N LEU A 83 -3.21 18.40 1.06
CA LEU A 83 -3.52 19.55 1.92
C LEU A 83 -2.43 19.86 2.94
N THR A 84 -1.78 18.83 3.48
CA THR A 84 -0.74 18.96 4.50
C THR A 84 0.69 19.05 3.91
N GLY A 85 0.82 18.96 2.59
CA GLY A 85 2.12 18.89 1.92
C GLY A 85 2.85 17.56 2.09
N GLN A 86 2.16 16.55 2.63
CA GLN A 86 2.72 15.20 2.87
C GLN A 86 2.75 14.32 1.61
N SER A 87 2.15 14.76 0.52
CA SER A 87 2.26 14.10 -0.77
C SER A 87 2.27 15.11 -1.90
N GLY A 88 2.93 14.77 -3.00
CA GLY A 88 3.03 15.63 -4.16
C GLY A 88 3.75 14.95 -5.31
N VAL A 89 4.24 15.78 -6.23
CA VAL A 89 4.92 15.34 -7.44
C VAL A 89 6.24 16.10 -7.58
N ILE A 90 7.33 15.37 -7.79
CA ILE A 90 8.65 15.91 -8.12
C ILE A 90 9.03 15.37 -9.50
N ASN A 91 9.27 16.25 -10.48
CA ASN A 91 9.61 15.88 -11.85
C ASN A 91 8.62 14.88 -12.50
N GLY A 92 7.32 15.01 -12.20
CA GLY A 92 6.29 14.10 -12.71
C GLY A 92 6.12 12.80 -11.93
N LEU A 93 6.95 12.54 -10.91
CA LEU A 93 6.95 11.33 -10.10
C LEU A 93 6.42 11.61 -8.70
N GLN A 94 5.70 10.66 -8.14
CA GLN A 94 5.03 10.82 -6.85
C GLN A 94 6.02 10.73 -5.69
N TYR A 95 5.79 11.56 -4.67
CA TYR A 95 6.37 11.36 -3.35
C TYR A 95 5.26 11.40 -2.29
N LEU A 96 5.50 10.74 -1.19
CA LEU A 96 4.67 10.84 0.00
C LEU A 96 5.54 10.64 1.25
N TRP A 97 5.14 11.29 2.35
CA TRP A 97 5.71 11.03 3.65
C TRP A 97 4.62 11.11 4.72
N HIS A 98 4.83 10.43 5.81
CA HIS A 98 3.95 10.42 6.96
C HIS A 98 4.79 10.28 8.22
N GLU A 99 4.45 11.07 9.23
CA GLU A 99 4.96 10.93 10.59
C GLU A 99 3.77 10.99 11.54
N ASP A 100 3.75 10.12 12.53
CA ASP A 100 2.71 10.14 13.54
C ASP A 100 3.25 10.55 14.92
N ALA A 101 2.34 10.77 15.87
CA ALA A 101 2.69 11.20 17.22
C ALA A 101 3.47 10.14 18.04
N SER A 102 3.53 8.89 17.58
CA SER A 102 4.35 7.83 18.20
C SER A 102 5.80 7.86 17.75
N GLY A 103 6.14 8.72 16.79
CA GLY A 103 7.45 8.80 16.15
C GLY A 103 7.63 7.79 15.01
N TRP A 104 6.59 7.05 14.63
CA TRP A 104 6.65 6.24 13.41
C TRP A 104 6.65 7.14 12.18
N CYS A 105 7.53 6.84 11.23
CA CYS A 105 7.61 7.59 9.98
C CYS A 105 7.71 6.68 8.76
N HIS A 106 7.24 7.20 7.64
CA HIS A 106 7.35 6.56 6.32
C HIS A 106 7.55 7.63 5.24
N TYR A 107 8.63 7.51 4.49
CA TYR A 107 8.95 8.36 3.36
C TYR A 107 9.09 7.48 2.13
N GLN A 108 8.44 7.86 1.05
CA GLN A 108 8.47 7.13 -0.22
C GLN A 108 8.57 8.11 -1.38
N GLN A 109 9.44 7.81 -2.33
CA GLN A 109 9.55 8.55 -3.58
C GLN A 109 9.62 7.59 -4.76
N GLN A 110 8.77 7.84 -5.75
CA GLN A 110 8.80 7.14 -7.02
C GLN A 110 10.02 7.60 -7.84
N HIS A 111 10.65 6.67 -8.54
CA HIS A 111 11.80 6.91 -9.40
C HIS A 111 11.55 6.38 -10.83
N PRO A 112 12.27 6.94 -11.84
CA PRO A 112 12.26 6.37 -13.17
C PRO A 112 12.75 4.92 -13.14
N ILE A 113 12.08 4.04 -13.89
CA ILE A 113 12.48 2.61 -13.99
C ILE A 113 13.93 2.44 -14.47
N ALA A 114 14.42 3.36 -15.30
CA ALA A 114 15.81 3.35 -15.76
C ALA A 114 16.82 3.31 -14.60
N ARG A 115 16.46 3.80 -13.41
CA ARG A 115 17.32 3.77 -12.22
C ARG A 115 17.58 2.34 -11.73
N ALA A 116 16.65 1.41 -11.91
CA ALA A 116 16.85 0.00 -11.58
C ALA A 116 18.01 -0.65 -12.37
N PHE A 117 18.38 -0.07 -13.50
CA PHE A 117 19.50 -0.53 -14.33
C PHE A 117 20.81 0.23 -14.05
N ALA A 118 20.74 1.39 -13.40
CA ALA A 118 21.88 2.22 -13.05
C ALA A 118 22.48 1.86 -11.69
N SER A 119 21.71 1.24 -10.80
CA SER A 119 22.17 0.80 -9.49
C SER A 119 23.11 -0.42 -9.62
N ASN A 120 24.12 -0.47 -8.75
CA ASN A 120 25.12 -1.57 -8.72
C ASN A 120 24.55 -2.93 -8.27
N GLY A 121 23.22 -3.10 -8.24
CA GLY A 121 22.55 -4.31 -7.79
C GLY A 121 21.90 -5.07 -8.94
N ASP A 122 22.36 -6.27 -9.22
CA ASP A 122 21.83 -7.12 -10.29
C ASP A 122 20.40 -7.62 -10.03
N LEU A 123 19.91 -7.59 -8.78
CA LEU A 123 18.62 -8.20 -8.41
C LEU A 123 17.43 -7.57 -9.16
N LEU A 124 17.26 -6.24 -9.06
CA LEU A 124 16.10 -5.57 -9.69
C LEU A 124 16.14 -5.71 -11.21
N HIS A 125 17.33 -5.58 -11.80
CA HIS A 125 17.54 -5.81 -13.23
C HIS A 125 17.17 -7.25 -13.63
N SER A 126 17.65 -8.25 -12.88
CA SER A 126 17.35 -9.66 -13.14
C SER A 126 15.85 -9.95 -13.05
N VAL A 127 15.17 -9.36 -12.06
CA VAL A 127 13.72 -9.51 -11.90
C VAL A 127 12.95 -8.87 -13.05
N ILE A 128 13.31 -7.65 -13.48
CA ILE A 128 12.66 -6.98 -14.63
C ILE A 128 12.85 -7.82 -15.90
N ARG A 129 14.06 -8.33 -16.12
CA ARG A 129 14.36 -9.18 -17.27
C ARG A 129 13.53 -10.47 -17.25
N ALA A 130 13.53 -11.18 -16.13
CA ALA A 130 12.76 -12.40 -15.95
C ALA A 130 11.26 -12.17 -16.15
N TRP A 131 10.70 -11.11 -15.56
CA TRP A 131 9.31 -10.71 -15.71
C TRP A 131 8.95 -10.42 -17.18
N SER A 132 9.82 -9.70 -17.89
CA SER A 132 9.62 -9.40 -19.31
C SER A 132 9.67 -10.66 -20.18
N MET A 133 10.63 -11.58 -19.93
CA MET A 133 10.76 -12.85 -20.65
C MET A 133 9.57 -13.78 -20.38
N ALA A 134 9.06 -13.78 -19.15
CA ALA A 134 7.87 -14.52 -18.73
C ALA A 134 6.55 -13.91 -19.28
N GLY A 135 6.59 -12.78 -19.98
CA GLY A 135 5.38 -12.07 -20.43
C GLY A 135 4.45 -11.66 -19.26
N GLY A 136 5.02 -11.47 -18.07
CA GLY A 136 4.28 -11.16 -16.85
C GLY A 136 3.63 -12.34 -16.15
N TYR A 137 3.83 -13.59 -16.60
CA TYR A 137 3.29 -14.79 -15.91
C TYR A 137 4.24 -15.26 -14.81
N ILE A 138 3.75 -15.35 -13.57
CA ILE A 138 4.60 -15.65 -12.38
C ILE A 138 5.05 -17.10 -12.31
N GLU A 139 4.37 -18.02 -13.00
CA GLU A 139 4.69 -19.46 -13.01
C GLU A 139 5.50 -19.88 -14.24
N ASP A 140 5.90 -18.92 -15.09
CA ASP A 140 6.78 -19.18 -16.20
C ASP A 140 8.21 -19.55 -15.73
N ASP A 141 8.86 -20.47 -16.43
CA ASP A 141 10.21 -20.93 -16.09
C ASP A 141 11.23 -19.80 -16.06
N ALA A 142 11.07 -18.76 -16.89
CA ALA A 142 11.94 -17.59 -16.90
C ALA A 142 11.93 -16.83 -15.56
N PHE A 143 10.86 -16.96 -14.76
CA PHE A 143 10.73 -16.29 -13.47
C PHE A 143 11.28 -17.12 -12.30
N LYS A 144 11.56 -18.39 -12.50
CA LYS A 144 11.91 -19.36 -11.46
C LYS A 144 13.11 -18.97 -10.59
N GLU A 145 14.17 -18.43 -11.21
CA GLU A 145 15.40 -18.07 -10.48
C GLU A 145 15.26 -16.84 -9.59
N VAL A 146 14.40 -15.90 -9.96
CA VAL A 146 14.18 -14.65 -9.20
C VAL A 146 13.01 -14.75 -8.21
N ARG A 147 12.14 -15.74 -8.36
CA ARG A 147 10.97 -15.95 -7.51
C ARG A 147 11.28 -16.04 -6.02
N PRO A 148 12.38 -16.67 -5.56
CA PRO A 148 12.74 -16.72 -4.15
C PRO A 148 12.99 -15.35 -3.49
N TYR A 149 13.27 -14.31 -4.27
CA TYR A 149 13.50 -12.94 -3.77
C TYR A 149 12.21 -12.11 -3.72
N CYS A 150 11.11 -12.63 -4.22
CA CYS A 150 9.87 -11.91 -4.41
C CYS A 150 8.86 -12.19 -3.31
N THR A 151 7.99 -11.21 -3.06
CA THR A 151 6.68 -11.45 -2.45
C THR A 151 5.62 -11.29 -3.52
N VAL A 152 4.58 -12.12 -3.46
CA VAL A 152 3.45 -12.06 -4.39
C VAL A 152 2.18 -11.82 -3.60
N SER A 153 1.34 -10.94 -4.12
CA SER A 153 0.04 -10.61 -3.52
C SER A 153 -1.07 -10.66 -4.56
N ARG A 154 -2.28 -10.94 -4.11
CA ARG A 154 -3.50 -10.91 -4.92
C ARG A 154 -4.50 -9.94 -4.29
N SER A 155 -5.19 -9.16 -5.11
CA SER A 155 -6.31 -8.34 -4.66
C SER A 155 -7.57 -9.18 -4.50
N VAL A 156 -8.15 -9.15 -3.31
CA VAL A 156 -9.43 -9.83 -3.00
C VAL A 156 -10.33 -8.81 -2.29
N ASN A 157 -11.44 -8.46 -2.91
CA ASN A 157 -12.37 -7.45 -2.39
C ASN A 157 -11.67 -6.12 -2.03
N GLY A 158 -10.73 -5.66 -2.88
CA GLY A 158 -9.97 -4.43 -2.68
C GLY A 158 -8.90 -4.50 -1.58
N ARG A 159 -8.59 -5.70 -1.07
CA ARG A 159 -7.52 -5.93 -0.11
C ARG A 159 -6.42 -6.78 -0.74
N TRP A 160 -5.19 -6.35 -0.60
CA TRP A 160 -4.02 -7.11 -1.04
C TRP A 160 -3.65 -8.15 0.00
N LEU A 161 -3.70 -9.42 -0.39
CA LEU A 161 -3.35 -10.56 0.45
C LEU A 161 -2.07 -11.20 -0.08
N PHE A 162 -1.14 -11.53 0.82
CA PHE A 162 0.04 -12.32 0.45
C PHE A 162 -0.38 -13.71 -0.01
N THR A 163 0.06 -14.09 -1.21
CA THR A 163 -0.09 -15.47 -1.73
C THR A 163 1.21 -16.22 -1.70
N GLU A 164 2.35 -15.51 -1.74
CA GLU A 164 3.67 -16.10 -1.68
C GLU A 164 4.66 -15.14 -1.02
N VAL A 165 5.59 -15.70 -0.25
CA VAL A 165 6.74 -14.99 0.31
C VAL A 165 7.98 -15.84 0.03
N GLY A 166 8.86 -15.36 -0.85
CA GLY A 166 10.08 -16.08 -1.23
C GLY A 166 11.10 -16.14 -0.10
N ASP A 167 11.81 -17.24 -0.01
CA ASP A 167 12.72 -17.56 1.09
C ASP A 167 13.93 -16.62 1.20
N LEU A 168 14.35 -16.02 0.07
CA LEU A 168 15.44 -15.06 -0.03
C LEU A 168 14.94 -13.62 -0.08
N SER A 169 13.63 -13.39 0.14
CA SER A 169 13.06 -12.06 0.13
C SER A 169 13.53 -11.21 1.33
N SER A 170 13.57 -9.90 1.13
CA SER A 170 13.81 -8.94 2.21
C SER A 170 12.81 -9.08 3.36
N TYR A 171 11.60 -9.56 3.08
CA TYR A 171 10.58 -9.84 4.08
C TYR A 171 11.02 -10.92 5.07
N VAL A 172 11.53 -12.06 4.55
CA VAL A 172 12.02 -13.18 5.38
C VAL A 172 13.24 -12.76 6.20
N SER A 173 14.20 -12.06 5.60
CA SER A 173 15.39 -11.64 6.31
C SER A 173 15.15 -10.56 7.36
N TRP A 174 14.03 -9.79 7.27
CA TRP A 174 13.64 -8.82 8.28
C TRP A 174 12.79 -9.43 9.41
N PHE A 175 11.73 -10.16 9.05
CA PHE A 175 10.73 -10.64 10.01
C PHE A 175 10.94 -12.10 10.44
N GLY A 176 11.84 -12.82 9.79
CA GLY A 176 12.08 -14.23 10.02
C GLY A 176 11.08 -15.16 9.32
N TRP A 177 11.49 -16.41 9.17
CA TRP A 177 10.74 -17.44 8.44
C TRP A 177 9.37 -17.77 9.05
N LYS A 178 9.26 -17.81 10.38
CA LYS A 178 7.97 -18.09 11.04
C LYS A 178 6.92 -17.04 10.67
N ARG A 179 7.31 -15.78 10.71
CA ARG A 179 6.42 -14.66 10.35
C ARG A 179 6.04 -14.70 8.88
N ALA A 180 7.00 -14.95 8.00
CA ALA A 180 6.78 -15.04 6.57
C ALA A 180 5.70 -16.09 6.23
N ARG A 181 5.79 -17.29 6.80
CA ARG A 181 4.78 -18.34 6.61
C ARG A 181 3.41 -17.95 7.13
N SER A 182 3.33 -17.32 8.31
CA SER A 182 2.06 -16.88 8.89
C SER A 182 1.43 -15.70 8.15
N SER A 183 2.19 -15.03 7.28
CA SER A 183 1.69 -13.91 6.48
C SER A 183 0.94 -14.35 5.22
N ILE A 184 1.06 -15.62 4.80
CA ILE A 184 0.29 -16.13 3.67
C ILE A 184 -1.21 -16.05 3.98
N GLY A 185 -1.98 -15.38 3.13
CA GLY A 185 -3.39 -15.09 3.33
C GLY A 185 -3.68 -13.84 4.19
N ALA A 186 -2.67 -13.28 4.88
CA ALA A 186 -2.82 -12.04 5.61
C ALA A 186 -2.82 -10.82 4.68
N SER A 187 -3.47 -9.75 5.10
CA SER A 187 -3.50 -8.48 4.36
C SER A 187 -2.20 -7.71 4.53
N LEU A 188 -1.77 -7.04 3.46
CA LEU A 188 -0.69 -6.03 3.53
C LEU A 188 -0.97 -4.94 4.59
N GLY A 189 -2.25 -4.62 4.84
CA GLY A 189 -2.63 -3.68 5.91
C GLY A 189 -2.43 -4.21 7.32
N GLU A 190 -2.19 -5.51 7.49
CA GLU A 190 -1.90 -6.18 8.77
C GLU A 190 -0.39 -6.33 9.02
N MET A 191 0.44 -5.77 8.12
CA MET A 191 1.88 -5.74 8.33
C MET A 191 2.27 -4.92 9.57
N PRO A 192 3.38 -5.26 10.20
CA PRO A 192 3.95 -4.43 11.26
C PRO A 192 4.21 -3.00 10.75
N GLY A 193 3.71 -2.01 11.46
CA GLY A 193 3.71 -0.60 11.02
C GLY A 193 2.31 0.03 11.12
N GLY A 194 1.29 -0.81 11.40
CA GLY A 194 -0.08 -0.35 11.67
C GLY A 194 -0.88 0.01 10.42
N GLY A 195 -2.14 0.44 10.64
CA GLY A 195 -3.09 0.77 9.58
C GLY A 195 -2.66 1.93 8.67
N GLY A 196 -1.81 2.84 9.14
CA GLY A 196 -1.25 3.92 8.33
C GLY A 196 -0.35 3.40 7.21
N PHE A 197 0.53 2.44 7.50
CA PHE A 197 1.42 1.82 6.50
C PHE A 197 0.63 1.16 5.36
N GLY A 198 -0.41 0.40 5.67
CA GLY A 198 -1.24 -0.27 4.67
C GLY A 198 -1.89 0.71 3.68
N LEU A 199 -2.36 1.87 4.16
CA LEU A 199 -2.94 2.90 3.29
C LEU A 199 -1.90 3.53 2.34
N LEU A 200 -0.68 3.78 2.84
CA LEU A 200 0.40 4.38 2.06
C LEU A 200 0.93 3.41 0.99
N VAL A 201 1.01 2.13 1.31
CA VAL A 201 1.42 1.08 0.36
C VAL A 201 0.37 0.86 -0.72
N ASN A 202 -0.92 0.89 -0.37
CA ASN A 202 -2.02 0.63 -1.31
C ASN A 202 -2.02 1.57 -2.52
N ALA A 203 -1.65 2.83 -2.36
CA ALA A 203 -1.62 3.79 -3.48
C ALA A 203 -0.67 3.34 -4.60
N ALA A 204 0.52 2.85 -4.26
CA ALA A 204 1.48 2.34 -5.24
C ALA A 204 1.01 1.05 -5.92
N TYR A 205 0.34 0.17 -5.16
CA TYR A 205 -0.23 -1.08 -5.68
C TYR A 205 -1.39 -0.80 -6.65
N ALA A 206 -2.29 0.12 -6.29
CA ALA A 206 -3.42 0.51 -7.14
C ALA A 206 -2.95 1.10 -8.48
N GLU A 207 -1.88 1.91 -8.49
CA GLU A 207 -1.30 2.44 -9.72
C GLU A 207 -0.77 1.34 -10.64
N VAL A 208 -0.01 0.39 -10.09
CA VAL A 208 0.55 -0.72 -10.89
C VAL A 208 -0.56 -1.66 -11.36
N GLU A 209 -1.60 -1.92 -10.55
CA GLU A 209 -2.77 -2.69 -10.94
C GLU A 209 -3.51 -2.03 -12.12
N ALA A 210 -3.76 -0.72 -12.03
CA ALA A 210 -4.47 0.03 -13.08
C ALA A 210 -3.69 0.12 -14.39
N THR A 211 -2.37 0.24 -14.33
CA THR A 211 -1.50 0.39 -15.51
C THR A 211 -0.96 -0.94 -16.04
N GLN A 212 -1.08 -2.03 -15.28
CA GLN A 212 -0.51 -3.35 -15.60
C GLN A 212 0.99 -3.29 -15.93
N SER A 213 1.71 -2.34 -15.32
CA SER A 213 3.10 -2.01 -15.62
C SER A 213 4.03 -2.29 -14.44
N MET A 214 5.05 -1.49 -14.28
CA MET A 214 6.02 -1.57 -13.19
C MET A 214 6.21 -0.22 -12.53
N ARG A 215 6.65 -0.22 -11.26
CA ARG A 215 6.94 0.98 -10.49
C ARG A 215 8.16 0.75 -9.60
N LEU A 216 9.07 1.72 -9.59
CA LEU A 216 10.22 1.76 -8.69
C LEU A 216 10.01 2.86 -7.66
N ASP A 217 10.11 2.49 -6.38
CA ASP A 217 10.07 3.44 -5.27
C ASP A 217 11.35 3.32 -4.43
N HIS A 218 11.84 4.44 -3.93
CA HIS A 218 12.76 4.48 -2.79
C HIS A 218 11.96 4.74 -1.52
N VAL A 219 12.28 4.02 -0.47
CA VAL A 219 11.54 4.05 0.78
C VAL A 219 12.49 4.16 1.96
N TYR A 220 12.15 5.03 2.92
CA TYR A 220 12.69 5.06 4.28
C TYR A 220 11.53 4.94 5.27
N THR A 221 11.62 4.05 6.21
CA THR A 221 10.57 3.86 7.21
C THR A 221 11.11 3.25 8.49
N LEU A 222 10.29 3.26 9.55
CA LEU A 222 10.57 2.57 10.79
C LEU A 222 9.72 1.31 10.87
N PHE A 223 10.35 0.15 11.04
CA PHE A 223 9.64 -1.11 11.27
C PHE A 223 9.96 -1.70 12.64
N PRO A 224 9.01 -2.41 13.26
CA PRO A 224 9.29 -3.19 14.45
C PRO A 224 10.34 -4.27 14.17
N ARG A 225 11.33 -4.37 15.04
CA ARG A 225 12.38 -5.38 14.99
C ARG A 225 12.52 -6.08 16.32
N GLY A 226 12.75 -7.40 16.27
CA GLY A 226 12.87 -8.23 17.47
C GLY A 226 11.55 -8.46 18.20
N ASP A 227 11.61 -9.22 19.29
CA ASP A 227 10.44 -9.63 20.06
C ASP A 227 9.81 -8.47 20.85
N GLU A 228 10.59 -7.44 21.18
CA GLU A 228 10.14 -6.26 21.91
C GLU A 228 9.46 -5.22 21.01
N GLY A 229 9.50 -5.42 19.70
CA GLY A 229 8.84 -4.54 18.73
C GLY A 229 9.43 -3.13 18.65
N ALA A 230 10.69 -2.94 19.07
CA ALA A 230 11.37 -1.66 18.96
C ALA A 230 11.45 -1.22 17.49
N LEU A 231 11.09 0.04 17.23
CA LEU A 231 11.15 0.60 15.88
C LEU A 231 12.61 0.73 15.43
N SER A 232 12.93 0.18 14.28
CA SER A 232 14.26 0.24 13.68
C SER A 232 14.17 0.83 12.26
N PRO A 233 15.07 1.75 11.90
CA PRO A 233 15.07 2.35 10.57
C PRO A 233 15.46 1.32 9.51
N ILE A 234 14.79 1.44 8.36
CA ILE A 234 15.07 0.65 7.15
C ILE A 234 14.95 1.54 5.94
N CYS A 235 15.91 1.45 5.02
CA CYS A 235 15.86 2.09 3.73
C CYS A 235 16.07 1.07 2.61
N TYR A 236 15.31 1.22 1.53
CA TYR A 236 15.29 0.24 0.46
C TYR A 236 14.74 0.78 -0.84
N GLU A 237 15.10 0.12 -1.92
CA GLU A 237 14.40 0.20 -3.20
C GLU A 237 13.32 -0.87 -3.24
N ARG A 238 12.15 -0.51 -3.76
CA ARG A 238 11.02 -1.41 -3.97
C ARG A 238 10.61 -1.38 -5.44
N LEU A 239 10.69 -2.52 -6.08
CA LEU A 239 10.16 -2.74 -7.42
C LEU A 239 8.81 -3.45 -7.31
N LEU A 240 7.77 -2.85 -7.85
CA LEU A 240 6.45 -3.46 -8.03
C LEU A 240 6.25 -3.81 -9.50
N LEU A 241 5.71 -5.00 -9.77
CA LEU A 241 5.43 -5.49 -11.11
C LEU A 241 4.02 -6.07 -11.18
N GLY A 242 3.23 -5.59 -12.13
CA GLY A 242 1.96 -6.20 -12.47
C GLY A 242 2.18 -7.55 -13.16
N ALA A 243 1.55 -8.59 -12.68
CA ALA A 243 1.74 -9.94 -13.18
C ALA A 243 0.41 -10.72 -13.25
N ARG A 244 0.46 -11.95 -13.72
CA ARG A 244 -0.69 -12.82 -13.86
C ARG A 244 -0.38 -14.25 -13.44
N TYR A 245 -1.37 -14.89 -12.85
CA TYR A 245 -1.38 -16.34 -12.68
C TYR A 245 -1.78 -17.05 -13.98
N PRO A 246 -1.59 -18.39 -14.10
CA PRO A 246 -2.01 -19.13 -15.28
C PRO A 246 -3.51 -19.05 -15.60
N ASP A 247 -4.35 -18.81 -14.58
CA ASP A 247 -5.78 -18.56 -14.73
C ASP A 247 -6.12 -17.14 -15.18
N HIS A 248 -5.11 -16.37 -15.61
CA HIS A 248 -5.18 -14.95 -16.00
C HIS A 248 -5.61 -13.98 -14.90
N SER A 249 -5.82 -14.44 -13.66
CA SER A 249 -6.07 -13.56 -12.54
C SER A 249 -4.84 -12.70 -12.24
N TYR A 250 -5.08 -11.47 -11.77
CA TYR A 250 -4.02 -10.50 -11.51
C TYR A 250 -3.19 -10.87 -10.28
N ALA A 251 -1.90 -10.66 -10.38
CA ALA A 251 -0.92 -10.78 -9.30
C ALA A 251 -0.07 -9.53 -9.22
N MET A 252 0.34 -9.16 -8.02
CA MET A 252 1.34 -8.12 -7.77
C MET A 252 2.61 -8.77 -7.23
N ILE A 253 3.71 -8.57 -7.93
CA ILE A 253 5.03 -8.96 -7.46
C ILE A 253 5.67 -7.74 -6.80
N SER A 254 6.26 -7.94 -5.61
CA SER A 254 7.08 -6.93 -4.95
C SER A 254 8.45 -7.51 -4.64
N VAL A 255 9.47 -6.77 -5.04
CA VAL A 255 10.88 -7.06 -4.72
C VAL A 255 11.46 -5.88 -3.97
N VAL A 256 12.14 -6.16 -2.87
CA VAL A 256 12.77 -5.15 -2.02
C VAL A 256 14.26 -5.44 -1.93
N ARG A 257 15.09 -4.44 -2.24
CA ARG A 257 16.53 -4.44 -2.01
C ARG A 257 16.88 -3.39 -0.96
N ARG A 258 17.38 -3.80 0.19
CA ARG A 258 17.82 -2.87 1.23
C ARG A 258 19.19 -2.30 0.89
N THR A 259 19.27 -0.98 0.85
CA THR A 259 20.45 -0.25 0.43
C THR A 259 20.45 1.17 0.97
N TYR A 260 21.63 1.76 1.18
CA TYR A 260 21.78 3.19 1.44
C TYR A 260 21.68 4.04 0.17
N ASP A 261 21.75 3.41 -1.02
CA ASP A 261 21.65 4.10 -2.31
C ASP A 261 20.19 4.42 -2.65
N VAL A 262 19.57 5.26 -1.83
CA VAL A 262 18.21 5.75 -2.03
C VAL A 262 18.21 7.28 -1.99
N GLU A 263 17.37 7.88 -2.82
CA GLU A 263 17.11 9.31 -2.86
C GLU A 263 15.64 9.56 -2.56
N ILE A 264 15.37 10.28 -1.48
CA ILE A 264 14.00 10.52 -1.03
C ILE A 264 13.91 11.97 -0.54
N HIS A 265 12.93 12.71 -1.03
CA HIS A 265 12.69 14.08 -0.58
C HIS A 265 12.47 14.12 0.94
N GLY A 266 13.20 14.98 1.62
CA GLY A 266 13.10 15.12 3.08
C GLY A 266 13.92 14.11 3.90
N VAL A 267 14.59 13.12 3.26
CA VAL A 267 15.45 12.16 3.93
C VAL A 267 16.93 12.51 3.71
N THR A 268 17.70 12.58 4.79
CA THR A 268 19.14 12.90 4.74
C THR A 268 19.99 11.63 4.75
N ASN A 269 21.25 11.75 4.32
CA ASN A 269 22.21 10.63 4.40
C ASN A 269 22.42 10.14 5.85
N ASP A 270 22.34 11.03 6.85
CA ASP A 270 22.45 10.66 8.25
C ASP A 270 21.29 9.78 8.70
N MET A 271 20.08 10.08 8.24
CA MET A 271 18.91 9.22 8.48
C MET A 271 19.09 7.84 7.86
N LEU A 272 19.58 7.75 6.63
CA LEU A 272 19.83 6.48 5.95
C LEU A 272 20.82 5.62 6.69
N ARG A 273 21.88 6.23 7.24
CA ARG A 273 22.95 5.54 8.01
C ARG A 273 22.49 5.00 9.36
N LEU A 274 21.28 5.34 9.80
CA LEU A 274 20.67 4.75 11.01
C LEU A 274 20.24 3.28 10.78
N MET A 275 20.05 2.84 9.53
CA MET A 275 19.82 1.42 9.24
C MET A 275 21.11 0.64 9.53
N PRO A 276 21.08 -0.45 10.32
CA PRO A 276 22.26 -1.25 10.61
C PRO A 276 22.88 -1.86 9.34
N GLU A 277 24.22 -1.88 9.24
CA GLU A 277 24.93 -2.38 8.05
C GLU A 277 24.63 -3.85 7.74
N GLU A 278 24.41 -4.67 8.76
CA GLU A 278 24.04 -6.08 8.59
C GLU A 278 22.66 -6.26 7.91
N MET A 279 21.90 -5.17 7.71
CA MET A 279 20.62 -5.20 7.01
C MET A 279 20.74 -4.99 5.51
N LEU A 280 21.90 -4.60 5.01
CA LEU A 280 22.13 -4.46 3.56
C LEU A 280 21.94 -5.80 2.82
N MET A 281 21.44 -5.71 1.58
CA MET A 281 21.19 -6.89 0.72
C MET A 281 21.84 -6.69 -0.64
#